data_b1a0f339ad35ca7e63f9f38ab42e0365
#
_entry.id   b1a0f339ad35ca7e63f9f38ab42e0365
#
_cell.length_a   1.000
_cell.length_b   1.000
_cell.length_c   1.000
_cell.angle_alpha   90.00
_cell.angle_beta   90.00
_cell.angle_gamma   90.00
#
_symmetry.space_group_name_H-M   'P 1'
#
loop_
_entity.id
_entity.type
_entity.pdbx_description
1 polymer ?
#
loop_
_entity_poly.entity_id
_entity_poly.type
_entity_poly.pdbx_seq_one_letter_code
_entity_poly.pdbx_strand_id
1 'polypeptide(L)'
;SGAGLYTSKTQHLDEGHISKSIKQVYASMWNFRAFEERDFYRVDHFMAAMGVLCHPNFEEEKSNGVGISIDPIYETENTFYINTQVGESLITNPDPNSVPEEILIYEDPEDAGGYLVLQLSNLVEQGELVMDQSYLDQMREYLSIIHDEFAILYDVEGVEGFGMDIEYKVTAQDQLTIKQARPWVSFWSGIKADNDLEFTEFITPVSSSDLGDSEVVKMLVSNTGLNPMSDFSLTLLVDDQE
;
A
#
# COMPACT_ATOMS: atom_id res chain seq x y z
N SER A 1 4.17 3.03 5.45
CA SER A 1 4.19 2.04 4.35
C SER A 1 5.61 1.85 3.85
N GLY A 2 6.07 0.60 3.70
CA GLY A 2 7.39 0.27 3.13
C GLY A 2 7.42 0.19 1.59
N ALA A 3 6.41 0.73 0.91
CA ALA A 3 6.30 0.67 -0.54
C ALA A 3 7.50 1.37 -1.23
N GLY A 4 8.14 0.68 -2.16
CA GLY A 4 9.29 1.20 -2.90
C GLY A 4 10.62 1.28 -2.13
N LEU A 5 10.66 0.86 -0.86
CA LEU A 5 11.89 0.84 -0.06
C LEU A 5 12.72 -0.43 -0.30
N TYR A 6 12.07 -1.54 -0.56
CA TYR A 6 12.68 -2.85 -0.67
C TYR A 6 12.78 -3.30 -2.13
N THR A 7 13.63 -4.29 -2.38
CA THR A 7 13.89 -4.80 -3.71
C THR A 7 12.97 -5.99 -4.02
N SER A 8 12.26 -5.94 -5.14
CA SER A 8 11.67 -7.13 -5.76
C SER A 8 12.72 -7.79 -6.67
N LYS A 9 12.71 -9.12 -6.73
CA LYS A 9 13.68 -9.87 -7.53
C LYS A 9 12.99 -10.95 -8.36
N THR A 10 13.06 -10.82 -9.67
CA THR A 10 12.70 -11.90 -10.58
C THR A 10 13.85 -12.92 -10.65
N GLN A 11 13.53 -14.21 -10.53
CA GLN A 11 14.47 -15.31 -10.63
C GLN A 11 14.41 -15.93 -12.03
N HIS A 12 15.51 -15.87 -12.76
CA HIS A 12 15.65 -16.56 -14.04
C HIS A 12 16.27 -17.95 -13.89
N LEU A 13 15.99 -18.86 -14.84
CA LEU A 13 16.41 -20.28 -14.77
C LEU A 13 17.92 -20.46 -14.69
N ASP A 14 18.69 -19.55 -15.26
CA ASP A 14 20.16 -19.58 -15.30
C ASP A 14 20.81 -18.95 -14.05
N GLU A 15 20.07 -18.29 -13.19
CA GLU A 15 20.58 -17.65 -11.97
C GLU A 15 20.82 -18.64 -10.81
N GLY A 16 20.42 -19.88 -10.98
CA GLY A 16 20.58 -20.95 -10.01
C GLY A 16 19.42 -21.05 -9.00
N HIS A 17 19.70 -21.42 -7.77
CA HIS A 17 18.66 -21.71 -6.78
C HIS A 17 17.99 -20.43 -6.26
N ILE A 18 16.64 -20.43 -6.14
CA ILE A 18 15.80 -19.30 -5.70
C ILE A 18 16.23 -18.69 -4.35
N SER A 19 16.90 -19.47 -3.50
CA SER A 19 17.41 -18.96 -2.22
C SER A 19 18.37 -17.76 -2.37
N LYS A 20 19.01 -17.60 -3.53
CA LYS A 20 19.85 -16.43 -3.81
C LYS A 20 19.00 -15.18 -3.92
N SER A 21 17.92 -15.25 -4.69
CA SER A 21 16.98 -14.13 -4.87
C SER A 21 16.29 -13.78 -3.55
N ILE A 22 15.85 -14.77 -2.78
CA ILE A 22 15.29 -14.56 -1.44
C ILE A 22 16.28 -13.83 -0.54
N LYS A 23 17.56 -14.23 -0.52
CA LYS A 23 18.60 -13.53 0.27
C LYS A 23 18.83 -12.10 -0.20
N GLN A 24 18.73 -11.82 -1.49
CA GLN A 24 18.83 -10.47 -2.03
C GLN A 24 17.65 -9.60 -1.59
N VAL A 25 16.45 -10.17 -1.57
CA VAL A 25 15.26 -9.50 -1.03
C VAL A 25 15.44 -9.19 0.46
N TYR A 26 15.88 -10.14 1.27
CA TYR A 26 16.20 -9.87 2.68
C TYR A 26 17.30 -8.82 2.85
N ALA A 27 18.35 -8.87 2.02
CA ALA A 27 19.43 -7.88 2.07
C ALA A 27 18.93 -6.45 1.77
N SER A 28 17.83 -6.32 1.02
CA SER A 28 17.26 -5.01 0.71
C SER A 28 16.70 -4.25 1.92
N MET A 29 16.50 -4.93 3.06
CA MET A 29 16.22 -4.24 4.33
C MET A 29 17.31 -3.24 4.73
N TRP A 30 18.53 -3.48 4.24
CA TRP A 30 19.71 -2.64 4.51
C TRP A 30 20.02 -1.68 3.36
N ASN A 31 19.14 -1.54 2.38
CA ASN A 31 19.23 -0.49 1.39
C ASN A 31 19.20 0.88 2.10
N PHE A 32 19.93 1.85 1.57
CA PHE A 32 20.06 3.18 2.17
C PHE A 32 18.68 3.80 2.49
N ARG A 33 17.76 3.81 1.53
CA ARG A 33 16.41 4.38 1.73
C ARG A 33 15.64 3.68 2.85
N ALA A 34 15.70 2.35 2.90
CA ALA A 34 15.02 1.58 3.93
C ALA A 34 15.64 1.77 5.32
N PHE A 35 16.95 2.01 5.38
CA PHE A 35 17.65 2.34 6.60
C PHE A 35 17.24 3.73 7.10
N GLU A 36 17.36 4.76 6.25
CA GLU A 36 16.98 6.14 6.56
C GLU A 36 15.53 6.26 7.03
N GLU A 37 14.60 5.56 6.37
CA GLU A 37 13.20 5.56 6.75
C GLU A 37 12.99 5.00 8.16
N ARG A 38 13.63 3.87 8.49
CA ARG A 38 13.56 3.33 9.85
C ARG A 38 14.21 4.25 10.88
N ASP A 39 15.31 4.87 10.54
CA ASP A 39 15.97 5.84 11.40
C ASP A 39 15.07 7.05 11.67
N PHE A 40 14.44 7.58 10.62
CA PHE A 40 13.48 8.68 10.71
C PHE A 40 12.31 8.35 11.63
N TYR A 41 11.73 7.14 11.49
CA TYR A 41 10.62 6.69 12.34
C TYR A 41 11.08 6.04 13.65
N ARG A 42 12.37 6.07 13.97
CA ARG A 42 12.98 5.48 15.17
C ARG A 42 12.64 4.01 15.38
N VAL A 43 12.55 3.27 14.31
CA VAL A 43 12.34 1.82 14.33
C VAL A 43 13.69 1.14 14.53
N ASP A 44 13.81 0.30 15.56
CA ASP A 44 15.02 -0.49 15.77
C ASP A 44 15.32 -1.37 14.56
N HIS A 45 16.48 -1.18 13.94
CA HIS A 45 16.89 -1.87 12.74
C HIS A 45 16.97 -3.39 12.91
N PHE A 46 17.28 -3.88 14.12
CA PHE A 46 17.42 -5.30 14.41
C PHE A 46 16.11 -5.97 14.84
N MET A 47 15.11 -5.16 15.19
CA MET A 47 13.76 -5.65 15.47
C MET A 47 12.87 -5.69 14.22
N ALA A 48 13.33 -5.11 13.11
CA ALA A 48 12.63 -5.16 11.85
C ALA A 48 12.76 -6.55 11.22
N ALA A 49 11.64 -7.08 10.72
CA ALA A 49 11.57 -8.34 9.99
C ALA A 49 10.90 -8.12 8.62
N MET A 50 11.24 -8.96 7.66
CA MET A 50 10.67 -8.91 6.32
C MET A 50 9.92 -10.20 6.01
N GLY A 51 8.64 -10.07 5.66
CA GLY A 51 7.90 -11.11 4.96
C GLY A 51 8.27 -11.11 3.47
N VAL A 52 8.44 -12.29 2.88
CA VAL A 52 8.72 -12.45 1.46
C VAL A 52 7.60 -13.22 0.81
N LEU A 53 6.94 -12.60 -0.17
CA LEU A 53 5.96 -13.26 -1.02
C LEU A 53 6.66 -13.77 -2.29
N CYS A 54 6.48 -15.05 -2.58
CA CYS A 54 6.94 -15.66 -3.82
C CYS A 54 5.74 -16.06 -4.67
N HIS A 55 5.69 -15.63 -5.91
CA HIS A 55 4.66 -16.00 -6.87
C HIS A 55 5.29 -16.35 -8.23
N PRO A 56 4.57 -17.04 -9.13
CA PRO A 56 5.06 -17.27 -10.48
C PRO A 56 5.43 -15.96 -11.18
N ASN A 57 6.50 -16.00 -12.00
CA ASN A 57 6.79 -14.90 -12.91
C ASN A 57 5.87 -14.98 -14.11
N PHE A 58 5.25 -13.87 -14.47
CA PHE A 58 4.44 -13.74 -15.67
C PHE A 58 5.26 -12.94 -16.68
N GLU A 59 5.52 -13.53 -17.81
CA GLU A 59 6.21 -12.89 -18.93
C GLU A 59 5.19 -12.57 -20.03
N GLU A 60 5.45 -11.54 -20.82
CA GLU A 60 4.60 -11.12 -21.93
C GLU A 60 3.13 -10.82 -21.50
N GLU A 61 2.97 -10.17 -20.38
CA GLU A 61 1.64 -9.75 -19.92
C GLU A 61 1.00 -8.76 -20.89
N LYS A 62 -0.33 -8.88 -21.07
CA LYS A 62 -1.10 -7.95 -21.91
C LYS A 62 -1.32 -6.61 -21.23
N SER A 63 -1.53 -6.66 -19.93
CA SER A 63 -1.67 -5.48 -19.10
C SER A 63 -1.34 -5.80 -17.64
N ASN A 64 -1.03 -4.76 -16.89
CA ASN A 64 -0.88 -4.82 -15.45
C ASN A 64 -1.58 -3.62 -14.81
N GLY A 65 -1.96 -3.76 -13.55
CA GLY A 65 -2.78 -2.75 -12.90
C GLY A 65 -2.69 -2.77 -11.39
N VAL A 66 -3.20 -1.70 -10.82
CA VAL A 66 -3.57 -1.60 -9.41
C VAL A 66 -5.07 -1.38 -9.32
N GLY A 67 -5.68 -1.95 -8.28
CA GLY A 67 -7.09 -1.76 -7.99
C GLY A 67 -7.29 -1.47 -6.52
N ILE A 68 -8.30 -0.68 -6.20
CA ILE A 68 -8.66 -0.37 -4.83
C ILE A 68 -10.14 -0.70 -4.66
N SER A 69 -10.46 -1.44 -3.62
CA SER A 69 -11.84 -1.87 -3.37
C SER A 69 -12.76 -0.78 -2.81
N ILE A 70 -12.39 0.46 -3.01
CA ILE A 70 -13.18 1.69 -2.82
C ILE A 70 -12.71 2.71 -3.86
N ASP A 71 -13.43 3.81 -4.03
CA ASP A 71 -12.95 4.97 -4.77
C ASP A 71 -12.19 5.92 -3.82
N PRO A 72 -10.85 5.95 -3.85
CA PRO A 72 -10.06 6.80 -2.96
C PRO A 72 -9.88 8.23 -3.45
N ILE A 73 -10.40 8.57 -4.64
CA ILE A 73 -10.14 9.84 -5.31
C ILE A 73 -11.37 10.75 -5.24
N TYR A 74 -12.52 10.22 -5.64
CA TYR A 74 -13.78 10.97 -5.72
C TYR A 74 -14.75 10.59 -4.61
N GLU A 75 -14.41 9.56 -3.81
CA GLU A 75 -15.25 9.04 -2.73
C GLU A 75 -16.65 8.64 -3.19
N THR A 76 -16.74 8.10 -4.42
CA THR A 76 -18.00 7.62 -4.99
C THR A 76 -18.41 6.34 -4.26
N GLU A 77 -19.59 6.34 -3.65
CA GLU A 77 -20.09 5.18 -2.92
C GLU A 77 -20.30 3.97 -3.85
N ASN A 78 -20.14 2.78 -3.31
CA ASN A 78 -20.35 1.50 -3.99
C ASN A 78 -19.59 1.37 -5.31
N THR A 79 -18.36 1.84 -5.32
CA THR A 79 -17.46 1.75 -6.48
C THR A 79 -16.07 1.27 -6.10
N PHE A 80 -15.44 0.60 -7.04
CA PHE A 80 -14.04 0.19 -7.01
C PHE A 80 -13.24 1.02 -8.02
N TYR A 81 -12.02 1.37 -7.67
CA TYR A 81 -11.12 2.08 -8.57
C TYR A 81 -10.08 1.13 -9.17
N ILE A 82 -9.84 1.21 -10.46
CA ILE A 82 -8.71 0.53 -11.12
C ILE A 82 -7.91 1.50 -11.97
N ASN A 83 -6.61 1.25 -12.01
CA ASN A 83 -5.66 1.92 -12.91
C ASN A 83 -4.85 0.85 -13.62
N THR A 84 -4.94 0.83 -14.96
CA THR A 84 -4.40 -0.22 -15.82
C THR A 84 -3.42 0.32 -16.84
N GLN A 85 -2.31 -0.36 -17.01
CA GLN A 85 -1.31 -0.05 -18.02
C GLN A 85 -1.15 -1.22 -19.00
N VAL A 86 -0.90 -0.91 -20.25
CA VAL A 86 -0.65 -1.91 -21.30
C VAL A 86 0.72 -2.53 -21.11
N GLY A 87 0.80 -3.85 -21.23
CA GLY A 87 2.06 -4.61 -21.18
C GLY A 87 2.73 -4.56 -19.81
N GLU A 88 4.04 -4.52 -19.80
CA GLU A 88 4.89 -4.49 -18.60
C GLU A 88 5.21 -3.07 -18.10
N SER A 89 4.56 -2.04 -18.68
CA SER A 89 4.80 -0.65 -18.29
C SER A 89 4.44 -0.39 -16.82
N LEU A 90 5.28 0.38 -16.13
CA LEU A 90 5.08 0.66 -14.71
C LEU A 90 3.90 1.61 -14.49
N ILE A 91 3.03 1.29 -13.55
CA ILE A 91 1.89 2.15 -13.17
C ILE A 91 2.34 3.27 -12.25
N THR A 92 3.19 2.94 -11.27
CA THR A 92 3.61 3.89 -10.23
C THR A 92 4.71 4.87 -10.68
N ASN A 93 5.35 4.60 -11.81
CA ASN A 93 6.32 5.49 -12.44
C ASN A 93 6.29 5.24 -13.95
N PRO A 94 5.18 5.62 -14.63
CA PRO A 94 5.00 5.35 -16.05
C PRO A 94 6.05 6.08 -16.89
N ASP A 95 6.30 5.55 -18.08
CA ASP A 95 7.10 6.27 -19.07
C ASP A 95 6.49 7.66 -19.32
N PRO A 96 7.29 8.71 -19.52
CA PRO A 96 6.81 10.09 -19.61
C PRO A 96 5.71 10.36 -20.65
N ASN A 97 5.51 9.46 -21.58
CA ASN A 97 4.51 9.56 -22.64
C ASN A 97 3.39 8.50 -22.54
N SER A 98 3.36 7.73 -21.47
CA SER A 98 2.39 6.65 -21.26
C SER A 98 1.30 7.13 -20.34
N VAL A 99 0.05 7.08 -20.81
CA VAL A 99 -1.14 7.42 -20.05
C VAL A 99 -1.88 6.11 -19.72
N PRO A 100 -2.07 5.78 -18.45
CA PRO A 100 -2.82 4.59 -18.07
C PRO A 100 -4.32 4.77 -18.27
N GLU A 101 -5.05 3.68 -18.30
CA GLU A 101 -6.51 3.66 -18.22
C GLU A 101 -6.95 3.76 -16.76
N GLU A 102 -7.93 4.61 -16.45
CA GLU A 102 -8.55 4.71 -15.13
C GLU A 102 -10.05 4.50 -15.23
N ILE A 103 -10.57 3.59 -14.42
CA ILE A 103 -11.99 3.21 -14.42
C ILE A 103 -12.50 3.10 -12.98
N LEU A 104 -13.72 3.61 -12.76
CA LEU A 104 -14.54 3.23 -11.61
C LEU A 104 -15.46 2.07 -12.03
N ILE A 105 -15.47 1.01 -11.25
CA ILE A 105 -16.35 -0.15 -11.44
C ILE A 105 -17.42 -0.07 -10.37
N TYR A 106 -18.69 0.00 -10.74
CA TYR A 106 -19.80 -0.04 -9.80
C TYR A 106 -19.96 -1.45 -9.22
N GLU A 107 -20.26 -1.55 -7.93
CA GLU A 107 -20.54 -2.84 -7.28
C GLU A 107 -21.74 -3.51 -7.91
N ASP A 108 -22.82 -2.74 -8.17
CA ASP A 108 -23.97 -3.22 -8.93
C ASP A 108 -23.73 -3.01 -10.43
N PRO A 109 -23.69 -4.07 -11.25
CA PRO A 109 -23.50 -3.95 -12.69
C PRO A 109 -24.67 -3.25 -13.43
N GLU A 110 -25.84 -3.09 -12.79
CA GLU A 110 -26.97 -2.35 -13.33
C GLU A 110 -26.81 -0.83 -13.18
N ASP A 111 -25.95 -0.39 -12.22
CA ASP A 111 -25.68 1.02 -12.00
C ASP A 111 -24.83 1.59 -13.13
N ALA A 112 -25.33 2.64 -13.77
CA ALA A 112 -24.66 3.41 -14.84
C ALA A 112 -24.02 2.56 -15.95
N GLY A 113 -24.48 1.33 -16.17
CA GLY A 113 -23.88 0.38 -17.13
C GLY A 113 -22.66 -0.36 -16.60
N GLY A 114 -22.48 -0.38 -15.29
CA GLY A 114 -21.51 -1.18 -14.56
C GLY A 114 -20.14 -0.55 -14.37
N TYR A 115 -19.77 0.51 -15.10
CA TYR A 115 -18.50 1.20 -14.92
C TYR A 115 -18.50 2.63 -15.49
N LEU A 116 -17.54 3.44 -15.04
CA LEU A 116 -17.28 4.79 -15.55
C LEU A 116 -15.81 4.92 -15.94
N VAL A 117 -15.55 5.25 -17.20
CA VAL A 117 -14.19 5.53 -17.68
C VAL A 117 -13.82 6.95 -17.30
N LEU A 118 -12.79 7.09 -16.46
CA LEU A 118 -12.23 8.38 -16.07
C LEU A 118 -11.16 8.84 -17.05
N GLN A 119 -10.33 7.90 -17.52
CA GLN A 119 -9.23 8.14 -18.46
C GLN A 119 -9.01 6.93 -19.35
N LEU A 120 -8.83 7.16 -20.64
CA LEU A 120 -8.43 6.12 -21.60
C LEU A 120 -6.90 6.05 -21.72
N SER A 121 -6.38 4.83 -21.91
CA SER A 121 -4.98 4.65 -22.25
C SER A 121 -4.68 5.23 -23.62
N ASN A 122 -3.52 5.83 -23.78
CA ASN A 122 -3.00 6.26 -25.09
C ASN A 122 -2.22 5.16 -25.82
N LEU A 123 -2.14 3.95 -25.27
CA LEU A 123 -1.43 2.80 -25.84
C LEU A 123 -2.37 1.78 -26.52
N VAL A 124 -3.67 2.07 -26.56
CA VAL A 124 -4.68 1.30 -27.30
C VAL A 124 -5.29 2.17 -28.40
N GLU A 125 -6.07 1.58 -29.31
CA GLU A 125 -6.78 2.34 -30.33
C GLU A 125 -7.80 3.29 -29.70
N GLN A 126 -8.04 4.41 -30.35
CA GLN A 126 -8.93 5.44 -29.80
C GLN A 126 -10.35 4.89 -29.56
N GLY A 127 -10.77 4.90 -28.31
CA GLY A 127 -12.09 4.43 -27.88
C GLY A 127 -12.11 2.97 -27.43
N GLU A 128 -11.01 2.25 -27.52
CA GLU A 128 -10.86 0.92 -26.96
C GLU A 128 -10.43 0.98 -25.50
N LEU A 129 -10.81 -0.04 -24.73
CA LEU A 129 -10.42 -0.23 -23.35
C LEU A 129 -9.27 -1.24 -23.26
N VAL A 130 -8.36 -1.03 -22.32
CA VAL A 130 -7.35 -2.01 -21.93
C VAL A 130 -8.02 -3.17 -21.16
N MET A 131 -8.97 -2.82 -20.27
CA MET A 131 -9.81 -3.75 -19.54
C MET A 131 -11.19 -3.83 -20.21
N ASP A 132 -11.39 -4.83 -21.06
CA ASP A 132 -12.69 -5.05 -21.68
C ASP A 132 -13.77 -5.44 -20.66
N GLN A 133 -15.04 -5.48 -21.09
CA GLN A 133 -16.17 -5.78 -20.21
C GLN A 133 -16.00 -7.09 -19.43
N SER A 134 -15.41 -8.12 -20.04
CA SER A 134 -15.21 -9.42 -19.38
C SER A 134 -14.23 -9.32 -18.24
N TYR A 135 -13.15 -8.54 -18.42
CA TYR A 135 -12.18 -8.30 -17.34
C TYR A 135 -12.76 -7.39 -16.25
N LEU A 136 -13.57 -6.38 -16.62
CA LEU A 136 -14.23 -5.52 -15.65
C LEU A 136 -15.20 -6.30 -14.76
N ASP A 137 -15.95 -7.24 -15.34
CA ASP A 137 -16.89 -8.08 -14.58
C ASP A 137 -16.14 -9.04 -13.64
N GLN A 138 -15.04 -9.64 -14.08
CA GLN A 138 -14.19 -10.47 -13.24
C GLN A 138 -13.51 -9.63 -12.12
N MET A 139 -13.07 -8.41 -12.44
CA MET A 139 -12.44 -7.53 -11.46
C MET A 139 -13.42 -7.10 -10.37
N ARG A 140 -14.67 -6.80 -10.74
CA ARG A 140 -15.76 -6.52 -9.80
C ARG A 140 -15.90 -7.65 -8.80
N GLU A 141 -16.00 -8.88 -9.28
CA GLU A 141 -16.12 -10.07 -8.43
C GLU A 141 -14.92 -10.23 -7.50
N TYR A 142 -13.69 -10.07 -8.04
CA TYR A 142 -12.46 -10.22 -7.25
C TYR A 142 -12.31 -9.14 -6.18
N LEU A 143 -12.60 -7.88 -6.51
CA LEU A 143 -12.52 -6.77 -5.55
C LEU A 143 -13.57 -6.90 -4.46
N SER A 144 -14.80 -7.31 -4.79
CA SER A 144 -15.85 -7.58 -3.80
C SER A 144 -15.42 -8.68 -2.83
N ILE A 145 -14.99 -9.84 -3.36
CA ILE A 145 -14.56 -10.97 -2.52
C ILE A 145 -13.37 -10.57 -1.63
N ILE A 146 -12.37 -9.89 -2.18
CA ILE A 146 -11.20 -9.46 -1.42
C ILE A 146 -11.60 -8.46 -0.34
N HIS A 147 -12.46 -7.50 -0.66
CA HIS A 147 -12.96 -6.54 0.31
C HIS A 147 -13.64 -7.23 1.49
N ASP A 148 -14.62 -8.07 1.21
CA ASP A 148 -15.44 -8.74 2.23
C ASP A 148 -14.61 -9.68 3.12
N GLU A 149 -13.79 -10.54 2.52
CA GLU A 149 -12.96 -11.50 3.25
C GLU A 149 -11.93 -10.81 4.15
N PHE A 150 -11.32 -9.72 3.67
CA PHE A 150 -10.38 -8.97 4.49
C PHE A 150 -11.07 -8.08 5.52
N ALA A 151 -12.28 -7.57 5.27
CA ALA A 151 -13.07 -6.87 6.27
C ALA A 151 -13.37 -7.79 7.46
N ILE A 152 -13.78 -9.03 7.19
CA ILE A 152 -13.97 -10.06 8.22
C ILE A 152 -12.65 -10.37 8.95
N LEU A 153 -11.57 -10.58 8.20
CA LEU A 153 -10.27 -10.94 8.78
C LEU A 153 -9.74 -9.88 9.75
N TYR A 154 -10.00 -8.60 9.46
CA TYR A 154 -9.55 -7.48 10.28
C TYR A 154 -10.58 -6.97 11.28
N ASP A 155 -11.79 -7.60 11.36
CA ASP A 155 -12.90 -7.18 12.24
C ASP A 155 -13.33 -5.72 11.99
N VAL A 156 -13.47 -5.38 10.69
CA VAL A 156 -13.79 -4.02 10.21
C VAL A 156 -14.98 -4.00 9.24
N GLU A 157 -15.85 -4.99 9.35
CA GLU A 157 -17.07 -5.10 8.54
C GLU A 157 -17.95 -3.86 8.72
N GLY A 158 -18.30 -3.22 7.60
CA GLY A 158 -19.13 -2.02 7.59
C GLY A 158 -18.45 -0.75 8.11
N VAL A 159 -17.13 -0.77 8.32
CA VAL A 159 -16.36 0.42 8.67
C VAL A 159 -16.13 1.26 7.41
N GLU A 160 -16.64 2.48 7.43
CA GLU A 160 -16.48 3.44 6.34
C GLU A 160 -14.99 3.70 6.05
N GLY A 161 -14.63 3.71 4.77
CA GLY A 161 -13.27 3.97 4.30
C GLY A 161 -12.32 2.76 4.34
N PHE A 162 -12.78 1.59 4.82
CA PHE A 162 -11.99 0.37 4.63
C PHE A 162 -11.86 0.05 3.14
N GLY A 163 -10.66 -0.23 2.69
CA GLY A 163 -10.38 -0.65 1.33
C GLY A 163 -9.16 -1.54 1.24
N MET A 164 -9.09 -2.31 0.17
CA MET A 164 -7.96 -3.16 -0.17
C MET A 164 -7.30 -2.64 -1.43
N ASP A 165 -5.98 -2.53 -1.40
CA ASP A 165 -5.11 -2.23 -2.54
C ASP A 165 -4.62 -3.56 -3.13
N ILE A 166 -4.86 -3.78 -4.41
CA ILE A 166 -4.43 -4.99 -5.12
C ILE A 166 -3.50 -4.65 -6.27
N GLU A 167 -2.59 -5.58 -6.56
CA GLU A 167 -1.84 -5.61 -7.81
C GLU A 167 -2.34 -6.77 -8.66
N TYR A 168 -2.60 -6.52 -9.93
CA TYR A 168 -3.09 -7.53 -10.86
C TYR A 168 -2.40 -7.48 -12.22
N LYS A 169 -2.62 -8.53 -13.01
CA LYS A 169 -2.17 -8.66 -14.39
C LYS A 169 -3.20 -9.37 -15.24
N VAL A 170 -3.21 -9.04 -16.52
CA VAL A 170 -3.78 -9.91 -17.55
C VAL A 170 -2.62 -10.62 -18.25
N THR A 171 -2.57 -11.93 -18.12
CA THR A 171 -1.49 -12.75 -18.68
C THR A 171 -1.59 -12.84 -20.20
N ALA A 172 -0.53 -13.34 -20.85
CA ALA A 172 -0.52 -13.64 -22.29
C ALA A 172 -1.62 -14.65 -22.70
N GLN A 173 -2.13 -15.44 -21.75
CA GLN A 173 -3.20 -16.43 -21.95
C GLN A 173 -4.60 -15.88 -21.59
N ASP A 174 -4.78 -14.57 -21.54
CA ASP A 174 -6.05 -13.93 -21.22
C ASP A 174 -6.60 -14.25 -19.82
N GLN A 175 -5.72 -14.48 -18.85
CA GLN A 175 -6.13 -14.72 -17.47
C GLN A 175 -5.90 -13.49 -16.61
N LEU A 176 -6.97 -12.97 -16.00
CA LEU A 176 -6.89 -11.96 -14.96
C LEU A 176 -6.36 -12.63 -13.68
N THR A 177 -5.27 -12.13 -13.14
CA THR A 177 -4.58 -12.73 -11.99
C THR A 177 -4.24 -11.67 -10.95
N ILE A 178 -4.70 -11.88 -9.72
CA ILE A 178 -4.31 -11.05 -8.58
C ILE A 178 -2.93 -11.52 -8.09
N LYS A 179 -2.00 -10.59 -7.97
CA LYS A 179 -0.63 -10.84 -7.52
C LYS A 179 -0.46 -10.59 -6.03
N GLN A 180 -1.11 -9.57 -5.53
CA GLN A 180 -0.99 -9.10 -4.16
C GLN A 180 -2.27 -8.40 -3.75
N ALA A 181 -2.62 -8.52 -2.47
CA ALA A 181 -3.63 -7.69 -1.83
C ALA A 181 -3.10 -7.22 -0.47
N ARG A 182 -3.40 -5.98 -0.11
CA ARG A 182 -3.06 -5.39 1.18
C ARG A 182 -4.08 -4.32 1.55
N PRO A 183 -4.24 -4.00 2.83
CA PRO A 183 -5.10 -2.89 3.23
C PRO A 183 -4.64 -1.57 2.62
N TRP A 184 -5.59 -0.76 2.15
CA TRP A 184 -5.35 0.60 1.69
C TRP A 184 -4.91 1.49 2.85
N VAL A 185 -3.79 2.20 2.69
CA VAL A 185 -3.08 2.87 3.79
C VAL A 185 -3.89 3.99 4.46
N SER A 186 -4.75 4.68 3.69
CA SER A 186 -5.57 5.76 4.26
C SER A 186 -6.58 5.27 5.29
N PHE A 187 -7.01 4.02 5.20
CA PHE A 187 -7.92 3.41 6.16
C PHE A 187 -7.32 3.35 7.57
N TRP A 188 -6.06 2.91 7.71
CA TRP A 188 -5.42 2.80 9.02
C TRP A 188 -5.21 4.14 9.74
N SER A 189 -5.15 5.24 8.98
CA SER A 189 -5.11 6.59 9.58
C SER A 189 -6.46 7.05 10.13
N GLY A 190 -7.55 6.38 9.77
CA GLY A 190 -8.92 6.65 10.24
C GLY A 190 -9.38 5.75 11.39
N ILE A 191 -8.79 4.55 11.56
CA ILE A 191 -9.13 3.67 12.68
C ILE A 191 -8.43 4.19 13.92
N LYS A 192 -9.24 4.70 14.85
CA LYS A 192 -8.76 5.05 16.18
C LYS A 192 -8.90 3.83 17.08
N ALA A 193 -7.78 3.38 17.64
CA ALA A 193 -7.83 2.42 18.74
C ALA A 193 -8.64 2.99 19.92
N ASP A 194 -9.22 2.12 20.72
CA ASP A 194 -9.94 2.56 21.92
C ASP A 194 -9.06 3.40 22.83
N ASN A 195 -7.82 2.99 23.01
CA ASN A 195 -6.82 3.70 23.81
C ASN A 195 -5.54 3.81 22.99
N ASP A 196 -5.16 5.02 22.64
CA ASP A 196 -3.97 5.27 21.85
C ASP A 196 -3.37 6.64 22.18
N LEU A 197 -2.05 6.65 22.41
CA LEU A 197 -1.28 7.87 22.64
C LEU A 197 -0.17 7.95 21.62
N GLU A 198 -0.17 9.03 20.87
CA GLU A 198 0.87 9.31 19.90
C GLU A 198 1.86 10.34 20.46
N PHE A 199 3.15 9.98 20.41
CA PHE A 199 4.22 10.95 20.59
C PHE A 199 4.32 11.79 19.31
N THR A 200 4.14 13.09 19.42
CA THR A 200 4.14 13.99 18.26
C THR A 200 5.51 14.63 18.05
N GLU A 201 6.08 15.26 19.09
CA GLU A 201 7.37 15.92 18.96
C GLU A 201 8.03 16.21 20.32
N PHE A 202 9.33 16.41 20.32
CA PHE A 202 10.05 17.09 21.40
C PHE A 202 9.96 18.61 21.19
N ILE A 203 9.40 19.31 22.16
CA ILE A 203 9.38 20.78 22.19
C ILE A 203 10.73 21.31 22.71
N THR A 204 11.29 20.67 23.72
CA THR A 204 12.64 20.97 24.27
C THR A 204 13.31 19.66 24.74
N PRO A 205 14.64 19.60 24.72
CA PRO A 205 15.58 20.61 24.17
C PRO A 205 15.56 20.64 22.64
N VAL A 206 15.80 21.80 22.07
CA VAL A 206 16.11 21.93 20.65
C VAL A 206 17.61 21.72 20.48
N SER A 207 18.04 21.05 19.41
CA SER A 207 19.46 20.84 19.12
C SER A 207 20.22 22.16 19.08
N SER A 208 21.18 22.32 19.99
CA SER A 208 21.97 23.54 20.15
C SER A 208 23.36 23.17 20.65
N SER A 209 24.34 24.00 20.33
CA SER A 209 25.70 23.92 20.94
C SER A 209 25.71 24.40 22.39
N ASP A 210 24.67 25.02 22.87
CA ASP A 210 24.60 25.67 24.17
C ASP A 210 23.74 24.88 25.21
N LEU A 211 23.52 23.58 24.94
CA LEU A 211 22.86 22.70 25.90
C LEU A 211 23.71 22.53 27.17
N GLY A 212 23.04 22.67 28.31
CA GLY A 212 23.66 22.52 29.62
C GLY A 212 23.65 21.10 30.16
N ASP A 213 24.14 20.92 31.39
CA ASP A 213 24.14 19.63 32.08
C ASP A 213 22.74 19.24 32.62
N SER A 214 21.78 20.15 32.51
CA SER A 214 20.38 19.95 32.94
C SER A 214 19.43 20.68 32.01
N GLU A 215 18.71 19.92 31.18
CA GLU A 215 17.74 20.48 30.28
C GLU A 215 16.32 20.02 30.65
N VAL A 216 15.35 20.91 30.45
CA VAL A 216 13.94 20.55 30.64
C VAL A 216 13.44 19.85 29.39
N VAL A 217 13.08 18.58 29.53
CA VAL A 217 12.47 17.83 28.43
C VAL A 217 10.98 18.13 28.42
N LYS A 218 10.50 18.67 27.30
CA LYS A 218 9.06 18.84 27.00
C LYS A 218 8.75 18.10 25.73
N MET A 219 7.69 17.34 25.78
CA MET A 219 7.19 16.60 24.63
C MET A 219 5.69 16.87 24.44
N LEU A 220 5.26 16.79 23.20
CA LEU A 220 3.86 16.81 22.85
C LEU A 220 3.39 15.38 22.65
N VAL A 221 2.36 14.99 23.43
CA VAL A 221 1.71 13.70 23.31
C VAL A 221 0.23 13.98 23.05
N SER A 222 -0.30 13.39 22.00
CA SER A 222 -1.70 13.51 21.61
C SER A 222 -2.45 12.22 21.93
N ASN A 223 -3.67 12.33 22.44
CA ASN A 223 -4.57 11.20 22.49
C ASN A 223 -5.23 11.03 21.14
N THR A 224 -4.82 10.01 20.39
CA THR A 224 -5.35 9.64 19.07
C THR A 224 -6.42 8.58 19.17
N GLY A 225 -6.60 7.98 20.37
CA GLY A 225 -7.64 7.00 20.67
C GLY A 225 -9.04 7.60 20.82
N LEU A 226 -10.03 6.71 20.96
CA LEU A 226 -11.45 7.05 21.15
C LEU A 226 -11.76 7.42 22.58
N ASN A 227 -11.08 6.80 23.56
CA ASN A 227 -11.34 6.99 24.97
C ASN A 227 -10.43 8.08 25.57
N PRO A 228 -10.94 8.90 26.51
CA PRO A 228 -10.09 9.73 27.33
C PRO A 228 -9.09 8.87 28.12
N MET A 229 -7.83 9.27 28.11
CA MET A 229 -6.77 8.55 28.84
C MET A 229 -6.32 9.34 30.06
N SER A 230 -6.14 8.65 31.18
CA SER A 230 -5.55 9.15 32.42
C SER A 230 -4.62 8.08 32.99
N ASP A 231 -3.76 8.50 33.93
CA ASP A 231 -2.89 7.60 34.70
C ASP A 231 -1.91 6.77 33.82
N PHE A 232 -1.43 7.35 32.69
CA PHE A 232 -0.38 6.74 31.88
C PHE A 232 1.00 7.22 32.33
N SER A 233 2.02 6.40 32.08
CA SER A 233 3.42 6.71 32.36
C SER A 233 4.17 7.01 31.06
N LEU A 234 5.02 8.01 31.10
CA LEU A 234 6.00 8.30 30.04
C LEU A 234 7.40 8.05 30.61
N THR A 235 8.18 7.26 29.90
CA THR A 235 9.57 6.99 30.26
C THR A 235 10.47 7.60 29.19
N LEU A 236 11.41 8.45 29.62
CA LEU A 236 12.47 8.96 28.76
C LEU A 236 13.72 8.13 28.96
N LEU A 237 14.22 7.53 27.89
CA LEU A 237 15.52 6.85 27.87
C LEU A 237 16.52 7.74 27.15
N VAL A 238 17.66 8.00 27.75
CA VAL A 238 18.78 8.69 27.14
C VAL A 238 19.98 7.76 27.17
N ASP A 239 20.51 7.38 26.01
CA ASP A 239 21.60 6.42 25.88
C ASP A 239 21.32 5.11 26.67
N ASP A 240 20.10 4.57 26.50
CA ASP A 240 19.60 3.38 27.21
C ASP A 240 19.62 3.47 28.75
N GLN A 241 19.66 4.67 29.29
CA GLN A 241 19.52 4.96 30.74
C GLN A 241 18.13 5.60 31.00
N GLU A 242 17.43 5.13 32.03
CA GLU A 242 16.13 5.64 32.48
C GLU A 242 16.26 6.93 33.31
#